data_d820f25b93675ee11137f9cf0d598a02
#
_entry.id   d820f25b93675ee11137f9cf0d598a02
#
_cell.length_a   1.000
_cell.length_b   1.000
_cell.length_c   1.000
_cell.angle_alpha   90.00
_cell.angle_beta   90.00
_cell.angle_gamma   90.00
#
_symmetry.space_group_name_H-M   'P 1'
#
loop_
_entity.id
_entity.type
_entity.pdbx_description
1 polymer ?
#
loop_
_entity_poly.entity_id
_entity_poly.type
_entity_poly.pdbx_seq_one_letter_code
_entity_poly.pdbx_strand_id
1 'polypeptide(L)'
;MKKKIAIIMLMLLSIIVPVKAFAKEQYKTLNLKETLAEEGIEEKFSNYKETDDQITIYMFRGKGCAYCRKFLEFLNGITDEYGKYFKLVSFESWYNDENSNLLTEISTFMGEPATGVPYIIIGDKVFGGYTESYDESIKAAIKSLYESDDKYDVLEEYEYSKRWDKILNPSNFTVIIWTICLVVASTVVIVLTNRYNTKKIVAAIEENKKTSTVREEVKEEKQNNNNNKKK
;
A
#
# COMPACT_ATOMS: atom_id res chain seq x y z
N MET A 1 28.97 18.62 -8.61
CA MET A 1 28.33 17.31 -8.71
C MET A 1 27.45 17.01 -7.50
N LYS A 2 27.90 17.16 -6.26
CA LYS A 2 27.12 16.83 -5.03
C LYS A 2 25.76 17.56 -4.92
N LYS A 3 25.64 18.83 -5.33
CA LYS A 3 24.35 19.58 -5.28
C LYS A 3 23.34 19.06 -6.31
N LYS A 4 23.77 18.56 -7.49
CA LYS A 4 22.89 18.02 -8.53
C LYS A 4 22.35 16.65 -8.15
N ILE A 5 23.17 15.81 -7.48
CA ILE A 5 22.75 14.50 -6.94
C ILE A 5 21.72 14.67 -5.82
N ALA A 6 21.92 15.68 -4.95
CA ALA A 6 20.96 15.98 -3.88
C ALA A 6 19.58 16.39 -4.41
N ILE A 7 19.51 17.18 -5.49
CA ILE A 7 18.23 17.59 -6.12
C ILE A 7 17.52 16.37 -6.73
N ILE A 8 18.25 15.47 -7.41
CA ILE A 8 17.69 14.25 -7.98
C ILE A 8 17.18 13.32 -6.87
N MET A 9 17.92 13.18 -5.78
CA MET A 9 17.49 12.41 -4.60
C MET A 9 16.24 13.02 -3.94
N LEU A 10 16.16 14.35 -3.86
CA LEU A 10 14.97 15.04 -3.31
C LEU A 10 13.75 14.84 -4.21
N MET A 11 13.91 14.88 -5.55
CA MET A 11 12.84 14.58 -6.49
C MET A 11 12.39 13.13 -6.44
N LEU A 12 13.30 12.17 -6.28
CA LEU A 12 12.96 10.76 -6.08
C LEU A 12 12.26 10.51 -4.73
N LEU A 13 12.67 11.20 -3.67
CA LEU A 13 12.00 11.12 -2.36
C LEU A 13 10.56 11.67 -2.41
N SER A 14 10.29 12.70 -3.21
CA SER A 14 8.94 13.27 -3.36
C SER A 14 7.96 12.34 -4.08
N ILE A 15 8.45 11.37 -4.84
CA ILE A 15 7.64 10.35 -5.53
C ILE A 15 7.25 9.21 -4.56
N ILE A 16 8.06 8.98 -3.51
CA ILE A 16 7.85 7.87 -2.55
C ILE A 16 6.90 8.27 -1.40
N VAL A 17 6.74 9.57 -1.12
CA VAL A 17 5.99 10.08 0.04
C VAL A 17 4.45 9.98 -0.06
N PRO A 18 3.78 9.99 -1.23
CA PRO A 18 2.32 9.93 -1.26
C PRO A 18 1.70 8.56 -0.99
N VAL A 19 2.48 7.47 -0.93
CA VAL A 19 1.90 6.12 -0.82
C VAL A 19 1.27 5.83 0.54
N LYS A 20 1.61 6.58 1.58
CA LYS A 20 1.06 6.37 2.94
C LYS A 20 -0.09 7.31 3.35
N ALA A 21 -0.49 8.25 2.49
CA ALA A 21 -1.50 9.26 2.80
C ALA A 21 -2.87 9.01 2.15
N PHE A 22 -3.14 7.79 1.63
CA PHE A 22 -4.51 7.41 1.33
C PHE A 22 -5.18 7.07 2.65
N ALA A 23 -6.06 7.96 3.12
CA ALA A 23 -6.91 7.69 4.27
C ALA A 23 -7.59 6.34 4.03
N LYS A 24 -7.33 5.38 4.93
CA LYS A 24 -8.09 4.14 5.01
C LYS A 24 -9.55 4.57 5.14
N GLU A 25 -10.40 4.13 4.24
CA GLU A 25 -11.83 4.38 4.32
C GLU A 25 -12.29 3.84 5.68
N GLN A 26 -12.77 4.72 6.56
CA GLN A 26 -12.99 4.36 7.96
C GLN A 26 -14.45 3.96 8.14
N TYR A 27 -14.75 2.72 7.86
CA TYR A 27 -16.08 2.14 8.11
C TYR A 27 -16.38 2.12 9.60
N LYS A 28 -17.64 2.34 9.95
CA LYS A 28 -18.08 2.23 11.34
C LYS A 28 -18.23 0.76 11.72
N THR A 29 -17.32 0.28 12.54
CA THR A 29 -17.22 -1.11 12.97
C THR A 29 -17.32 -1.23 14.48
N LEU A 30 -17.73 -2.40 14.95
CA LEU A 30 -17.67 -2.80 16.34
C LEU A 30 -16.88 -4.10 16.48
N ASN A 31 -16.16 -4.24 17.58
CA ASN A 31 -15.51 -5.50 17.96
C ASN A 31 -16.52 -6.48 18.61
N LEU A 32 -16.04 -7.67 19.02
CA LEU A 32 -16.93 -8.69 19.60
C LEU A 32 -17.66 -8.18 20.85
N LYS A 33 -16.95 -7.57 21.80
CA LYS A 33 -17.56 -7.08 23.05
C LYS A 33 -18.58 -5.98 22.82
N GLU A 34 -18.21 -5.01 21.98
CA GLU A 34 -19.09 -3.91 21.61
C GLU A 34 -20.35 -4.40 20.90
N THR A 35 -20.20 -5.40 20.01
CA THR A 35 -21.31 -5.98 19.27
C THR A 35 -22.25 -6.76 20.19
N LEU A 36 -21.71 -7.57 21.12
CA LEU A 36 -22.50 -8.27 22.11
C LEU A 36 -23.28 -7.29 23.00
N ALA A 37 -22.62 -6.22 23.46
CA ALA A 37 -23.25 -5.20 24.27
C ALA A 37 -24.38 -4.46 23.53
N GLU A 38 -24.16 -4.11 22.25
CA GLU A 38 -25.18 -3.46 21.41
C GLU A 38 -26.43 -4.34 21.23
N GLU A 39 -26.23 -5.67 21.08
CA GLU A 39 -27.32 -6.64 20.92
C GLU A 39 -27.89 -7.13 22.27
N GLY A 40 -27.41 -6.63 23.42
CA GLY A 40 -27.85 -7.03 24.74
C GLY A 40 -27.56 -8.50 25.06
N ILE A 41 -26.43 -9.01 24.59
CA ILE A 41 -25.94 -10.36 24.85
C ILE A 41 -24.89 -10.29 25.97
N GLU A 42 -25.10 -10.99 27.06
CA GLU A 42 -24.13 -11.07 28.16
C GLU A 42 -22.88 -11.84 27.77
N GLU A 43 -21.68 -11.25 28.04
CA GLU A 43 -20.40 -11.93 27.78
C GLU A 43 -20.26 -13.20 28.61
N LYS A 44 -19.89 -14.33 27.96
CA LYS A 44 -19.66 -15.65 28.61
C LYS A 44 -18.19 -15.94 28.84
N PHE A 45 -17.30 -15.10 28.35
CA PHE A 45 -15.84 -15.26 28.45
C PHE A 45 -15.23 -14.22 29.39
N SER A 46 -14.10 -14.56 30.04
CA SER A 46 -13.48 -13.68 31.03
C SER A 46 -12.11 -13.12 30.57
N ASN A 47 -11.41 -13.81 29.70
CA ASN A 47 -10.00 -13.52 29.37
C ASN A 47 -9.76 -13.19 27.89
N TYR A 48 -10.80 -12.93 27.11
CA TYR A 48 -10.65 -12.61 25.69
C TYR A 48 -9.98 -11.23 25.51
N LYS A 49 -8.92 -11.20 24.71
CA LYS A 49 -8.23 -10.00 24.27
C LYS A 49 -7.94 -10.12 22.79
N GLU A 50 -8.15 -9.03 22.08
CA GLU A 50 -7.77 -8.92 20.67
C GLU A 50 -6.28 -8.63 20.55
N THR A 51 -5.63 -9.33 19.63
CA THR A 51 -4.20 -9.25 19.34
C THR A 51 -3.99 -9.22 17.83
N ASP A 52 -2.81 -8.76 17.39
CA ASP A 52 -2.53 -8.60 15.95
C ASP A 52 -2.30 -9.92 15.22
N ASP A 53 -2.00 -11.00 15.95
CA ASP A 53 -1.76 -12.34 15.40
C ASP A 53 -3.04 -13.14 15.16
N GLN A 54 -4.18 -12.68 15.70
CA GLN A 54 -5.48 -13.29 15.44
C GLN A 54 -5.96 -13.05 14.01
N ILE A 55 -6.71 -14.04 13.47
CA ILE A 55 -7.42 -13.83 12.20
C ILE A 55 -8.64 -12.94 12.41
N THR A 56 -9.08 -12.27 11.36
CA THR A 56 -10.28 -11.44 11.41
C THR A 56 -11.50 -12.19 10.89
N ILE A 57 -12.57 -12.26 11.69
CA ILE A 57 -13.90 -12.64 11.24
C ILE A 57 -14.64 -11.35 10.89
N TYR A 58 -15.07 -11.21 9.65
CA TYR A 58 -15.94 -10.11 9.24
C TYR A 58 -17.39 -10.54 9.28
N MET A 59 -18.24 -9.72 9.89
CA MET A 59 -19.66 -9.96 9.99
C MET A 59 -20.45 -8.72 9.57
N PHE A 60 -21.20 -8.82 8.50
CA PHE A 60 -22.24 -7.84 8.19
C PHE A 60 -23.54 -8.29 8.83
N ARG A 61 -24.15 -7.40 9.59
CA ARG A 61 -25.35 -7.68 10.39
C ARG A 61 -26.41 -6.60 10.26
N GLY A 62 -27.61 -6.91 10.67
CA GLY A 62 -28.65 -5.92 10.91
C GLY A 62 -29.00 -5.85 12.41
N LYS A 63 -29.19 -4.66 12.94
CA LYS A 63 -29.61 -4.48 14.32
C LYS A 63 -30.96 -5.14 14.59
N GLY A 64 -31.01 -6.05 15.58
CA GLY A 64 -32.19 -6.84 15.89
C GLY A 64 -32.43 -8.04 14.95
N CYS A 65 -31.47 -8.40 14.10
CA CYS A 65 -31.54 -9.58 13.24
C CYS A 65 -31.41 -10.87 14.08
N ALA A 66 -32.41 -11.72 14.07
CA ALA A 66 -32.44 -12.93 14.88
C ALA A 66 -31.32 -13.94 14.53
N TYR A 67 -31.00 -14.10 13.24
CA TYR A 67 -29.92 -15.00 12.80
C TYR A 67 -28.54 -14.41 13.12
N CYS A 68 -28.41 -13.09 13.08
CA CYS A 68 -27.19 -12.39 13.49
C CYS A 68 -26.93 -12.60 14.98
N ARG A 69 -27.99 -12.49 15.79
CA ARG A 69 -27.92 -12.77 17.23
C ARG A 69 -27.48 -14.20 17.53
N LYS A 70 -28.03 -15.20 16.85
CA LYS A 70 -27.64 -16.60 17.02
C LYS A 70 -26.15 -16.83 16.71
N PHE A 71 -25.64 -16.22 15.64
CA PHE A 71 -24.21 -16.30 15.33
C PHE A 71 -23.34 -15.66 16.42
N LEU A 72 -23.74 -14.50 16.95
CA LEU A 72 -23.04 -13.84 18.05
C LEU A 72 -23.08 -14.69 19.35
N GLU A 73 -24.20 -15.32 19.65
CA GLU A 73 -24.33 -16.24 20.78
C GLU A 73 -23.43 -17.48 20.62
N PHE A 74 -23.30 -18.01 19.40
CA PHE A 74 -22.34 -19.07 19.06
C PHE A 74 -20.89 -18.61 19.30
N LEU A 75 -20.46 -17.47 18.72
CA LEU A 75 -19.12 -16.93 18.92
C LEU A 75 -18.83 -16.69 20.41
N ASN A 76 -19.77 -16.08 21.12
CA ASN A 76 -19.67 -15.85 22.56
C ASN A 76 -19.45 -17.16 23.33
N GLY A 77 -20.13 -18.25 22.92
CA GLY A 77 -20.00 -19.56 23.53
C GLY A 77 -18.67 -20.27 23.30
N ILE A 78 -18.01 -20.01 22.18
CA ILE A 78 -16.73 -20.63 21.82
C ILE A 78 -15.51 -19.77 22.18
N THR A 79 -15.69 -18.53 22.66
CA THR A 79 -14.60 -17.58 22.84
C THR A 79 -13.59 -18.03 23.90
N ASP A 80 -13.97 -18.73 24.97
CA ASP A 80 -13.00 -19.24 25.95
C ASP A 80 -12.01 -20.25 25.34
N GLU A 81 -12.44 -21.04 24.35
CA GLU A 81 -11.62 -22.05 23.68
C GLU A 81 -10.94 -21.49 22.42
N TYR A 82 -11.71 -20.77 21.57
CA TYR A 82 -11.28 -20.33 20.25
C TYR A 82 -10.85 -18.86 20.20
N GLY A 83 -11.14 -18.06 21.23
CA GLY A 83 -10.89 -16.62 21.21
C GLY A 83 -9.45 -16.20 20.99
N LYS A 84 -8.48 -17.09 21.26
CA LYS A 84 -7.06 -16.87 20.93
C LYS A 84 -6.77 -16.88 19.43
N TYR A 85 -7.66 -17.38 18.60
CA TYR A 85 -7.46 -17.52 17.17
C TYR A 85 -8.08 -16.38 16.37
N PHE A 86 -9.15 -15.74 16.87
CA PHE A 86 -9.92 -14.79 16.09
C PHE A 86 -10.23 -13.49 16.83
N LYS A 87 -10.42 -12.43 16.06
CA LYS A 87 -11.11 -11.20 16.42
C LYS A 87 -12.30 -10.97 15.51
N LEU A 88 -13.33 -10.28 16.00
CA LEU A 88 -14.52 -9.94 15.22
C LEU A 88 -14.46 -8.47 14.77
N VAL A 89 -14.73 -8.23 13.50
CA VAL A 89 -15.07 -6.91 12.96
C VAL A 89 -16.49 -6.96 12.42
N SER A 90 -17.39 -6.25 13.08
CA SER A 90 -18.82 -6.28 12.81
C SER A 90 -19.29 -4.96 12.18
N PHE A 91 -20.03 -5.06 11.08
CA PHE A 91 -20.60 -3.97 10.30
C PHE A 91 -22.12 -4.01 10.41
N GLU A 92 -22.71 -2.97 11.03
CA GLU A 92 -24.16 -2.79 10.99
C GLU A 92 -24.54 -2.24 9.59
N SER A 93 -25.37 -2.96 8.83
CA SER A 93 -25.64 -2.67 7.42
C SER A 93 -27.10 -2.35 7.08
N TRP A 94 -28.04 -2.46 8.04
CA TRP A 94 -29.43 -2.09 7.78
C TRP A 94 -29.71 -0.60 7.94
N TYR A 95 -28.98 0.07 8.83
CA TYR A 95 -29.16 1.49 9.16
C TYR A 95 -27.89 2.31 8.89
N ASN A 96 -26.90 1.72 8.23
CA ASN A 96 -25.65 2.37 7.82
C ASN A 96 -25.40 2.11 6.33
N ASP A 97 -25.63 3.14 5.51
CA ASP A 97 -25.52 3.06 4.05
C ASP A 97 -24.09 2.75 3.59
N GLU A 98 -23.07 3.26 4.29
CA GLU A 98 -21.66 2.99 3.94
C GLU A 98 -21.33 1.51 4.14
N ASN A 99 -21.75 0.92 5.25
CA ASN A 99 -21.58 -0.50 5.53
C ASN A 99 -22.43 -1.37 4.60
N SER A 100 -23.63 -0.91 4.21
CA SER A 100 -24.49 -1.60 3.24
C SER A 100 -23.85 -1.64 1.85
N ASN A 101 -23.26 -0.51 1.43
CA ASN A 101 -22.50 -0.44 0.18
C ASN A 101 -21.27 -1.35 0.22
N LEU A 102 -20.53 -1.33 1.34
CA LEU A 102 -19.38 -2.22 1.53
C LEU A 102 -19.80 -3.69 1.45
N LEU A 103 -20.91 -4.10 2.06
CA LEU A 103 -21.44 -5.46 1.94
C LEU A 103 -21.65 -5.86 0.47
N THR A 104 -22.26 -4.97 -0.32
CA THR A 104 -22.50 -5.21 -1.75
C THR A 104 -21.18 -5.35 -2.52
N GLU A 105 -20.23 -4.47 -2.25
CA GLU A 105 -18.92 -4.46 -2.91
C GLU A 105 -18.10 -5.69 -2.54
N ILE A 106 -17.98 -6.02 -1.25
CA ILE A 106 -17.21 -7.19 -0.74
C ILE A 106 -17.84 -8.50 -1.21
N SER A 107 -19.15 -8.63 -1.12
CA SER A 107 -19.83 -9.86 -1.56
C SER A 107 -19.68 -10.10 -3.07
N THR A 108 -19.67 -9.02 -3.87
CA THR A 108 -19.38 -9.08 -5.29
C THR A 108 -17.91 -9.46 -5.56
N PHE A 109 -16.99 -8.87 -4.80
CA PHE A 109 -15.55 -9.17 -4.89
C PHE A 109 -15.26 -10.64 -4.56
N MET A 110 -15.95 -11.19 -3.54
CA MET A 110 -15.86 -12.61 -3.17
C MET A 110 -16.52 -13.55 -4.20
N GLY A 111 -17.27 -13.03 -5.17
CA GLY A 111 -18.03 -13.84 -6.13
C GLY A 111 -19.28 -14.51 -5.55
N GLU A 112 -19.68 -14.15 -4.33
CA GLU A 112 -20.84 -14.67 -3.60
C GLU A 112 -21.75 -13.52 -3.15
N PRO A 113 -22.56 -12.93 -4.05
CA PRO A 113 -23.39 -11.77 -3.75
C PRO A 113 -24.31 -12.00 -2.55
N ALA A 114 -24.30 -11.05 -1.61
CA ALA A 114 -25.09 -11.13 -0.39
C ALA A 114 -26.59 -11.03 -0.69
N THR A 115 -27.36 -11.97 -0.18
CA THR A 115 -28.84 -11.97 -0.26
C THR A 115 -29.49 -11.54 1.05
N GLY A 116 -28.71 -11.33 2.09
CA GLY A 116 -29.17 -10.93 3.42
C GLY A 116 -28.07 -10.97 4.47
N VAL A 117 -28.44 -10.84 5.73
CA VAL A 117 -27.54 -10.88 6.87
C VAL A 117 -27.98 -11.96 7.88
N PRO A 118 -27.06 -12.53 8.69
CA PRO A 118 -25.63 -12.24 8.70
C PRO A 118 -24.93 -12.69 7.42
N TYR A 119 -23.95 -11.89 6.97
CA TYR A 119 -23.01 -12.30 5.96
C TYR A 119 -21.64 -12.35 6.64
N ILE A 120 -21.08 -13.55 6.73
CA ILE A 120 -19.91 -13.83 7.55
C ILE A 120 -18.77 -14.25 6.64
N ILE A 121 -17.58 -13.65 6.83
CA ILE A 121 -16.38 -13.96 6.05
C ILE A 121 -15.25 -14.38 6.99
N ILE A 122 -14.60 -15.50 6.69
CA ILE A 122 -13.44 -16.03 7.41
C ILE A 122 -12.40 -16.42 6.37
N GLY A 123 -11.40 -15.54 6.16
CA GLY A 123 -10.46 -15.68 5.07
C GLY A 123 -11.14 -15.62 3.70
N ASP A 124 -11.03 -16.68 2.94
CA ASP A 124 -11.65 -16.88 1.61
C ASP A 124 -13.05 -17.53 1.67
N LYS A 125 -13.55 -17.85 2.87
CA LYS A 125 -14.82 -18.55 3.06
C LYS A 125 -15.94 -17.60 3.44
N VAL A 126 -17.09 -17.80 2.80
CA VAL A 126 -18.33 -17.05 3.04
C VAL A 126 -19.39 -17.96 3.63
N PHE A 127 -20.11 -17.44 4.64
CA PHE A 127 -21.32 -18.04 5.20
C PHE A 127 -22.46 -17.03 5.07
N GLY A 128 -23.35 -17.27 4.11
CA GLY A 128 -24.56 -16.49 3.88
C GLY A 128 -25.70 -16.93 4.80
N GLY A 129 -26.01 -16.12 5.82
CA GLY A 129 -26.88 -16.53 6.91
C GLY A 129 -26.14 -17.31 8.01
N TYR A 130 -26.90 -17.77 9.02
CA TYR A 130 -26.36 -18.61 10.07
C TYR A 130 -27.36 -19.68 10.49
N THR A 131 -26.84 -20.89 10.69
CA THR A 131 -27.52 -22.04 11.26
C THR A 131 -26.51 -22.85 12.05
N GLU A 132 -26.95 -23.56 13.09
CA GLU A 132 -26.10 -24.39 13.94
C GLU A 132 -25.32 -25.47 13.16
N SER A 133 -25.83 -25.88 11.98
CA SER A 133 -25.10 -26.81 11.09
C SER A 133 -23.79 -26.24 10.55
N TYR A 134 -23.57 -24.93 10.65
CA TYR A 134 -22.32 -24.28 10.24
C TYR A 134 -21.25 -24.26 11.34
N ASP A 135 -21.59 -24.56 12.59
CA ASP A 135 -20.71 -24.43 13.74
C ASP A 135 -19.35 -25.09 13.54
N GLU A 136 -19.35 -26.35 13.17
CA GLU A 136 -18.09 -27.09 12.95
C GLU A 136 -17.31 -26.57 11.74
N SER A 137 -18.01 -26.15 10.69
CA SER A 137 -17.38 -25.56 9.50
C SER A 137 -16.73 -24.20 9.82
N ILE A 138 -17.38 -23.39 10.67
CA ILE A 138 -16.86 -22.10 11.13
C ILE A 138 -15.64 -22.30 12.02
N LYS A 139 -15.72 -23.21 13.00
CA LYS A 139 -14.56 -23.56 13.84
C LYS A 139 -13.37 -24.06 13.02
N ALA A 140 -13.64 -24.92 12.03
CA ALA A 140 -12.62 -25.43 11.13
C ALA A 140 -12.00 -24.30 10.27
N ALA A 141 -12.83 -23.37 9.77
CA ALA A 141 -12.34 -22.21 9.00
C ALA A 141 -11.45 -21.29 9.86
N ILE A 142 -11.88 -20.99 11.09
CA ILE A 142 -11.10 -20.19 12.04
C ILE A 142 -9.73 -20.82 12.28
N LYS A 143 -9.71 -22.11 12.60
CA LYS A 143 -8.46 -22.82 12.93
C LYS A 143 -7.56 -22.96 11.73
N SER A 144 -8.09 -23.35 10.58
CA SER A 144 -7.34 -23.51 9.33
C SER A 144 -6.68 -22.19 8.89
N LEU A 145 -7.41 -21.08 8.97
CA LEU A 145 -6.85 -19.78 8.61
C LEU A 145 -5.79 -19.30 9.61
N TYR A 146 -6.00 -19.53 10.90
CA TYR A 146 -5.02 -19.18 11.93
C TYR A 146 -3.70 -19.97 11.81
N GLU A 147 -3.78 -21.24 11.43
CA GLU A 147 -2.64 -22.13 11.23
C GLU A 147 -1.98 -21.96 9.84
N SER A 148 -2.58 -21.20 8.95
CA SER A 148 -2.02 -20.90 7.62
C SER A 148 -0.85 -19.93 7.72
N ASP A 149 0.17 -20.14 6.88
CA ASP A 149 1.28 -19.19 6.69
C ASP A 149 0.79 -17.88 6.06
N ASP A 150 -0.23 -17.96 5.20
CA ASP A 150 -0.90 -16.82 4.58
C ASP A 150 -2.27 -16.60 5.27
N LYS A 151 -2.30 -15.63 6.17
CA LYS A 151 -3.53 -15.21 6.84
C LYS A 151 -4.31 -14.24 5.96
N TYR A 152 -4.95 -14.77 4.92
CA TYR A 152 -5.73 -14.00 3.97
C TYR A 152 -6.77 -13.11 4.69
N ASP A 153 -6.71 -11.81 4.42
CA ASP A 153 -7.65 -10.80 4.91
C ASP A 153 -8.40 -10.18 3.73
N VAL A 154 -9.68 -10.51 3.61
CA VAL A 154 -10.51 -10.09 2.47
C VAL A 154 -10.64 -8.57 2.36
N LEU A 155 -10.71 -7.84 3.47
CA LEU A 155 -10.87 -6.39 3.43
C LEU A 155 -9.58 -5.71 2.99
N GLU A 156 -8.43 -6.22 3.42
CA GLU A 156 -7.13 -5.74 2.97
C GLU A 156 -6.93 -5.98 1.47
N GLU A 157 -7.28 -7.17 0.98
CA GLU A 157 -7.17 -7.53 -0.43
C GLU A 157 -8.14 -6.72 -1.30
N TYR A 158 -9.37 -6.53 -0.84
CA TYR A 158 -10.36 -5.67 -1.51
C TYR A 158 -9.87 -4.21 -1.61
N GLU A 159 -9.37 -3.65 -0.51
CA GLU A 159 -8.79 -2.29 -0.50
C GLU A 159 -7.56 -2.19 -1.41
N TYR A 160 -6.76 -3.25 -1.49
CA TYR A 160 -5.63 -3.32 -2.40
C TYR A 160 -6.10 -3.32 -3.87
N SER A 161 -7.10 -4.12 -4.22
CA SER A 161 -7.68 -4.18 -5.58
C SER A 161 -8.28 -2.83 -5.99
N LYS A 162 -9.08 -2.22 -5.12
CA LYS A 162 -9.70 -0.89 -5.32
C LYS A 162 -8.65 0.21 -5.55
N ARG A 163 -7.51 0.11 -4.89
CA ARG A 163 -6.35 1.02 -5.09
C ARG A 163 -5.77 0.90 -6.50
N TRP A 164 -5.61 -0.33 -6.99
CA TRP A 164 -5.10 -0.57 -8.33
C TRP A 164 -6.09 -0.14 -9.41
N ASP A 165 -7.37 -0.40 -9.23
CA ASP A 165 -8.42 0.07 -10.15
C ASP A 165 -8.42 1.60 -10.25
N LYS A 166 -8.25 2.30 -9.14
CA LYS A 166 -8.14 3.76 -9.12
C LYS A 166 -6.87 4.27 -9.83
N ILE A 167 -5.75 3.59 -9.69
CA ILE A 167 -4.48 3.93 -10.35
C ILE A 167 -4.54 3.64 -11.84
N LEU A 168 -5.10 2.48 -12.23
CA LEU A 168 -5.19 2.01 -13.61
C LEU A 168 -6.40 2.58 -14.37
N ASN A 169 -7.26 3.36 -13.71
CA ASN A 169 -8.38 4.00 -14.36
C ASN A 169 -7.89 4.87 -15.54
N PRO A 170 -8.47 4.74 -16.75
CA PRO A 170 -8.05 5.47 -17.95
C PRO A 170 -7.93 6.98 -17.76
N SER A 171 -8.75 7.58 -16.90
CA SER A 171 -8.66 9.02 -16.56
C SER A 171 -7.36 9.38 -15.82
N ASN A 172 -6.79 8.47 -15.04
CA ASN A 172 -5.53 8.68 -14.31
C ASN A 172 -4.31 8.20 -15.12
N PHE A 173 -4.51 7.27 -16.05
CA PHE A 173 -3.45 6.71 -16.88
C PHE A 173 -2.77 7.79 -17.75
N THR A 174 -3.54 8.76 -18.24
CA THR A 174 -3.00 9.92 -18.96
C THR A 174 -2.08 10.75 -18.08
N VAL A 175 -2.40 10.98 -16.81
CA VAL A 175 -1.55 11.71 -15.86
C VAL A 175 -0.25 10.94 -15.61
N ILE A 176 -0.32 9.62 -15.45
CA ILE A 176 0.85 8.75 -15.26
C ILE A 176 1.77 8.81 -16.49
N ILE A 177 1.22 8.70 -17.71
CA ILE A 177 1.99 8.83 -18.96
C ILE A 177 2.67 10.20 -19.04
N TRP A 178 1.93 11.28 -18.78
CA TRP A 178 2.50 12.63 -18.80
C TRP A 178 3.63 12.80 -17.79
N THR A 179 3.50 12.29 -16.58
CA THR A 179 4.57 12.34 -15.56
C THR A 179 5.80 11.55 -15.99
N ILE A 180 5.63 10.36 -16.56
CA ILE A 180 6.74 9.57 -17.11
C ILE A 180 7.42 10.33 -18.27
N CYS A 181 6.66 10.90 -19.20
CA CYS A 181 7.20 11.67 -20.32
C CYS A 181 8.00 12.89 -19.83
N LEU A 182 7.52 13.60 -18.79
CA LEU A 182 8.25 14.73 -18.20
C LEU A 182 9.57 14.31 -17.55
N VAL A 183 9.57 13.16 -16.84
CA VAL A 183 10.80 12.61 -16.23
C VAL A 183 11.81 12.22 -17.31
N VAL A 184 11.37 11.54 -18.37
CA VAL A 184 12.23 11.16 -19.48
C VAL A 184 12.78 12.41 -20.21
N ALA A 185 11.93 13.39 -20.49
CA ALA A 185 12.36 14.64 -21.12
C ALA A 185 13.40 15.39 -20.27
N SER A 186 13.19 15.47 -18.96
CA SER A 186 14.12 16.12 -18.04
C SER A 186 15.48 15.38 -17.98
N THR A 187 15.49 14.06 -17.99
CA THR A 187 16.74 13.28 -18.02
C THR A 187 17.50 13.46 -19.32
N VAL A 188 16.79 13.49 -20.45
CA VAL A 188 17.42 13.77 -21.77
C VAL A 188 18.05 15.18 -21.78
N VAL A 189 17.36 16.19 -21.30
CA VAL A 189 17.91 17.57 -21.20
C VAL A 189 19.18 17.59 -20.32
N ILE A 190 19.16 16.91 -19.16
CA ILE A 190 20.33 16.83 -18.27
C ILE A 190 21.51 16.16 -18.96
N VAL A 191 21.28 15.05 -19.68
CA VAL A 191 22.34 14.32 -20.42
C VAL A 191 22.91 15.20 -21.53
N LEU A 192 22.08 15.86 -22.32
CA LEU A 192 22.51 16.75 -23.40
C LEU A 192 23.32 17.94 -22.86
N THR A 193 22.85 18.57 -21.78
CA THR A 193 23.55 19.69 -21.13
C THR A 193 24.93 19.24 -20.58
N ASN A 194 24.99 18.06 -19.98
CA ASN A 194 26.25 17.53 -19.49
C ASN A 194 27.23 17.22 -20.65
N ARG A 195 26.76 16.66 -21.75
CA ARG A 195 27.59 16.41 -22.96
C ARG A 195 28.11 17.73 -23.58
N TYR A 196 27.25 18.75 -23.65
CA TYR A 196 27.63 20.07 -24.13
C TYR A 196 28.71 20.70 -23.24
N ASN A 197 28.53 20.68 -21.93
CA ASN A 197 29.49 21.23 -20.97
C ASN A 197 30.83 20.47 -21.01
N THR A 198 30.79 19.13 -21.14
CA THR A 198 31.99 18.32 -21.24
C THR A 198 32.79 18.67 -22.52
N LYS A 199 32.13 18.81 -23.67
CA LYS A 199 32.78 19.24 -24.91
C LYS A 199 33.44 20.62 -24.78
N LYS A 200 32.76 21.56 -24.12
CA LYS A 200 33.30 22.90 -23.89
C LYS A 200 34.53 22.90 -22.95
N ILE A 201 34.51 22.06 -21.91
CA ILE A 201 35.67 21.91 -21.01
C ILE A 201 36.85 21.25 -21.75
N VAL A 202 36.62 20.22 -22.54
CA VAL A 202 37.67 19.55 -23.31
C VAL A 202 38.33 20.52 -24.33
N ALA A 203 37.52 21.30 -25.06
CA ALA A 203 38.01 22.31 -25.98
C ALA A 203 38.89 23.38 -25.29
N ALA A 204 38.45 23.86 -24.11
CA ALA A 204 39.25 24.81 -23.33
C ALA A 204 40.56 24.23 -22.78
N ILE A 205 40.59 22.95 -22.43
CA ILE A 205 41.82 22.25 -22.02
C ILE A 205 42.78 22.11 -23.20
N GLU A 206 42.29 21.74 -24.38
CA GLU A 206 43.11 21.63 -25.59
C GLU A 206 43.72 22.98 -26.02
N GLU A 207 42.95 24.07 -25.93
CA GLU A 207 43.41 25.42 -26.20
C GLU A 207 44.51 25.86 -25.22
N ASN A 208 44.30 25.61 -23.92
CA ASN A 208 45.33 25.88 -22.91
C ASN A 208 46.61 25.06 -23.12
N LYS A 209 46.48 23.78 -23.55
CA LYS A 209 47.61 22.94 -23.85
C LYS A 209 48.44 23.46 -25.05
N LYS A 210 47.76 23.87 -26.13
CA LYS A 210 48.42 24.51 -27.27
C LYS A 210 49.18 25.79 -26.88
N THR A 211 48.53 26.63 -26.06
CA THR A 211 49.13 27.90 -25.59
C THR A 211 50.37 27.66 -24.68
N SER A 212 50.33 26.60 -23.85
CA SER A 212 51.50 26.24 -23.02
C SER A 212 52.66 25.72 -23.86
N THR A 213 52.41 24.88 -24.88
CA THR A 213 53.43 24.36 -25.78
C THR A 213 54.13 25.47 -26.56
N VAL A 214 53.35 26.42 -27.14
CA VAL A 214 53.89 27.60 -27.82
C VAL A 214 54.74 28.48 -26.88
N ARG A 215 54.35 28.63 -25.62
CA ARG A 215 55.17 29.40 -24.63
C ARG A 215 56.45 28.71 -24.30
N GLU A 216 56.53 27.39 -24.26
CA GLU A 216 57.79 26.64 -24.04
C GLU A 216 58.72 26.77 -25.24
N GLU A 217 58.21 26.59 -26.48
CA GLU A 217 58.98 26.76 -27.71
C GLU A 217 59.58 28.19 -27.82
N VAL A 218 58.79 29.24 -27.50
CA VAL A 218 59.29 30.63 -27.51
C VAL A 218 60.35 30.88 -26.42
N LYS A 219 60.27 30.19 -25.29
CA LYS A 219 61.30 30.29 -24.24
C LYS A 219 62.61 29.60 -24.64
N GLU A 220 62.52 28.43 -25.29
CA GLU A 220 63.69 27.70 -25.76
C GLU A 220 64.41 28.51 -26.91
N GLU A 221 63.61 29.11 -27.84
CA GLU A 221 64.18 29.94 -28.90
C GLU A 221 64.89 31.20 -28.38
N LYS A 222 64.32 31.84 -27.37
CA LYS A 222 64.95 32.98 -26.70
C LYS A 222 66.25 32.60 -25.94
N GLN A 223 66.26 31.40 -25.35
CA GLN A 223 67.44 30.93 -24.61
C GLN A 223 68.57 30.54 -25.56
N ASN A 224 68.24 29.96 -26.72
CA ASN A 224 69.21 29.59 -27.76
C ASN A 224 69.79 30.82 -28.47
N ASN A 225 68.98 31.85 -28.74
CA ASN A 225 69.45 33.13 -29.30
C ASN A 225 70.38 33.93 -28.34
N ASN A 226 70.15 33.84 -27.02
CA ASN A 226 71.02 34.48 -26.02
C ASN A 226 72.38 33.76 -25.88
N ASN A 227 72.41 32.45 -26.08
CA ASN A 227 73.65 31.66 -26.05
C ASN A 227 74.52 31.91 -27.27
N ASN A 228 73.92 32.15 -28.44
CA ASN A 228 74.60 32.46 -29.69
C ASN A 228 75.18 33.91 -29.71
N LYS A 229 74.71 34.84 -28.94
CA LYS A 229 75.25 36.22 -28.80
C LYS A 229 76.40 36.33 -27.80
N LYS A 230 76.74 35.24 -27.09
CA LYS A 230 77.84 35.26 -26.12
C LYS A 230 79.10 34.50 -26.59
N LYS A 231 79.11 34.02 -27.82
CA LYS A 231 80.25 33.54 -28.52
C LYS A 231 80.73 34.59 -29.56
#